data_e5a0fe59362f67309d2d8ae25d20c235
#
_entry.id   e5a0fe59362f67309d2d8ae25d20c235
#
_cell.length_a   1.000
_cell.length_b   1.000
_cell.length_c   1.000
_cell.angle_alpha   90.00
_cell.angle_beta   90.00
_cell.angle_gamma   90.00
#
_symmetry.space_group_name_H-M   'P 1'
#
loop_
_entity.id
_entity.type
_entity.pdbx_description
1 polymer ?
#
loop_
_entity_poly.entity_id
_entity_poly.type
_entity_poly.pdbx_seq_one_letter_code
_entity_poly.pdbx_strand_id
1 'polypeptide(L)'
;TTKIKITNKSIIVLMTRWHSIYRCKSRLAKEIGALKAAKIQEKLTEHTIHVAKKVEKENLADIKISINGIGIKAAKRWALQNQIKSISTQGSGTLGTKMKRQFLKAHAEKTSSNQIPNSIVLIGTDLPSISHFDLIQAIQILTHKDIVLGPSNDGGYWLIGLSNKLLNPLCAWPFSGIEWGSDQV
;
A
#
# COMPACT_ATOMS: atom_id res chain seq x y z
N THR A 1 4.81 9.68 -32.44
CA THR A 1 5.19 8.64 -31.42
C THR A 1 5.54 9.36 -30.13
N THR A 2 4.58 9.43 -29.20
CA THR A 2 4.78 10.08 -27.89
C THR A 2 5.74 9.23 -27.06
N LYS A 3 6.94 9.74 -26.81
CA LYS A 3 7.93 9.06 -25.96
C LYS A 3 7.39 9.00 -24.53
N ILE A 4 7.11 7.80 -24.03
CA ILE A 4 6.76 7.58 -22.62
C ILE A 4 8.00 7.92 -21.77
N LYS A 5 7.84 8.88 -20.85
CA LYS A 5 8.92 9.30 -19.95
C LYS A 5 8.95 8.39 -18.74
N ILE A 6 10.00 7.61 -18.57
CA ILE A 6 10.23 6.85 -17.32
C ILE A 6 10.50 7.87 -16.22
N THR A 7 9.69 7.83 -15.16
CA THR A 7 9.94 8.65 -13.97
C THR A 7 10.88 7.88 -13.04
N ASN A 8 11.85 8.56 -12.47
CA ASN A 8 12.70 7.95 -11.43
C ASN A 8 11.97 7.75 -10.10
N LYS A 9 10.68 8.12 -10.04
CA LYS A 9 9.84 7.96 -8.84
C LYS A 9 9.14 6.63 -8.81
N SER A 10 9.12 6.03 -7.64
CA SER A 10 8.30 4.87 -7.32
C SER A 10 6.90 5.30 -6.85
N ILE A 11 6.02 4.35 -6.58
CA ILE A 11 4.73 4.58 -5.93
C ILE A 11 4.66 3.74 -4.68
N ILE A 12 4.32 4.34 -3.55
CA ILE A 12 4.01 3.63 -2.31
C ILE A 12 2.50 3.64 -2.13
N VAL A 13 1.90 2.46 -2.06
CA VAL A 13 0.47 2.28 -1.81
C VAL A 13 0.27 1.77 -0.38
N LEU A 14 -0.36 2.59 0.45
CA LEU A 14 -0.73 2.25 1.83
C LEU A 14 -2.10 1.59 1.82
N MET A 15 -2.17 0.30 2.16
CA MET A 15 -3.44 -0.42 2.28
C MET A 15 -3.90 -0.39 3.73
N THR A 16 -4.97 0.33 4.01
CA THR A 16 -5.48 0.50 5.37
C THR A 16 -6.97 0.17 5.48
N ARG A 17 -7.39 -0.15 6.70
CA ARG A 17 -8.81 -0.24 7.08
C ARG A 17 -9.18 1.02 7.87
N TRP A 18 -10.37 1.56 7.58
CA TRP A 18 -10.93 2.66 8.36
C TRP A 18 -11.09 2.26 9.82
N HIS A 19 -10.73 3.15 10.72
CA HIS A 19 -10.73 2.93 12.16
C HIS A 19 -12.14 3.01 12.80
N SER A 20 -13.11 2.32 12.18
CA SER A 20 -14.47 2.23 12.73
C SER A 20 -14.53 1.31 13.95
N ILE A 21 -15.20 1.75 14.98
CA ILE A 21 -15.47 0.95 16.18
C ILE A 21 -16.22 -0.33 15.75
N TYR A 22 -15.84 -1.47 16.30
CA TYR A 22 -16.33 -2.84 15.99
C TYR A 22 -16.00 -3.37 14.59
N ARG A 23 -15.36 -2.58 13.69
CA ARG A 23 -15.10 -3.00 12.32
C ARG A 23 -13.62 -3.11 11.94
N CYS A 24 -12.74 -2.76 12.86
CA CYS A 24 -11.29 -2.92 12.69
C CYS A 24 -10.69 -3.66 13.88
N LYS A 25 -9.57 -4.38 13.63
CA LYS A 25 -8.81 -5.09 14.67
C LYS A 25 -9.68 -5.92 15.62
N SER A 26 -10.57 -6.74 15.07
CA SER A 26 -11.57 -7.50 15.84
C SER A 26 -10.95 -8.44 16.91
N ARG A 27 -9.78 -9.02 16.63
CA ARG A 27 -9.05 -9.85 17.62
C ARG A 27 -8.61 -8.99 18.80
N LEU A 28 -7.93 -7.87 18.54
CA LEU A 28 -7.48 -6.92 19.57
C LEU A 28 -8.67 -6.31 20.32
N ALA A 29 -9.79 -6.04 19.65
CA ALA A 29 -10.98 -5.49 20.26
C ALA A 29 -11.60 -6.40 21.33
N LYS A 30 -11.43 -7.72 21.23
CA LYS A 30 -11.86 -8.69 22.25
C LYS A 30 -11.07 -8.56 23.55
N GLU A 31 -9.78 -8.18 23.45
CA GLU A 31 -8.87 -8.06 24.58
C GLU A 31 -8.99 -6.70 25.29
N ILE A 32 -8.99 -5.62 24.51
CA ILE A 32 -8.85 -4.25 25.06
C ILE A 32 -10.08 -3.36 24.83
N GLY A 33 -11.10 -3.88 24.18
CA GLY A 33 -12.33 -3.16 23.83
C GLY A 33 -12.25 -2.45 22.47
N ALA A 34 -13.41 -2.33 21.83
CA ALA A 34 -13.52 -1.87 20.44
C ALA A 34 -13.06 -0.41 20.22
N LEU A 35 -13.30 0.47 21.21
CA LEU A 35 -12.87 1.87 21.13
C LEU A 35 -11.35 2.01 21.13
N LYS A 36 -10.68 1.30 22.06
CA LYS A 36 -9.21 1.31 22.12
C LYS A 36 -8.59 0.70 20.86
N ALA A 37 -9.15 -0.41 20.36
CA ALA A 37 -8.71 -1.06 19.14
C ALA A 37 -8.84 -0.12 17.91
N ALA A 38 -9.93 0.63 17.81
CA ALA A 38 -10.13 1.63 16.77
C ALA A 38 -9.09 2.76 16.86
N LYS A 39 -8.81 3.29 18.04
CA LYS A 39 -7.77 4.31 18.25
C LYS A 39 -6.37 3.80 17.90
N ILE A 40 -6.07 2.55 18.20
CA ILE A 40 -4.79 1.92 17.78
C ILE A 40 -4.70 1.84 16.26
N GLN A 41 -5.78 1.41 15.58
CA GLN A 41 -5.81 1.40 14.11
C GLN A 41 -5.57 2.79 13.51
N GLU A 42 -6.20 3.82 14.08
CA GLU A 42 -6.00 5.22 13.67
C GLU A 42 -4.53 5.62 13.83
N LYS A 43 -3.94 5.42 15.00
CA LYS A 43 -2.54 5.76 15.29
C LYS A 43 -1.54 5.03 14.39
N LEU A 44 -1.74 3.75 14.13
CA LEU A 44 -0.90 2.98 13.22
C LEU A 44 -1.00 3.51 11.77
N THR A 45 -2.21 3.87 11.34
CA THR A 45 -2.42 4.47 10.02
C THR A 45 -1.72 5.83 9.91
N GLU A 46 -1.88 6.71 10.91
CA GLU A 46 -1.20 8.01 10.97
C GLU A 46 0.34 7.85 10.95
N HIS A 47 0.86 6.91 11.74
CA HIS A 47 2.30 6.60 11.77
C HIS A 47 2.81 6.19 10.40
N THR A 48 2.15 5.22 9.75
CA THR A 48 2.54 4.73 8.43
C THR A 48 2.49 5.85 7.37
N ILE A 49 1.46 6.69 7.40
CA ILE A 49 1.37 7.86 6.52
C ILE A 49 2.54 8.82 6.77
N HIS A 50 2.87 9.10 8.04
CA HIS A 50 3.99 9.97 8.39
C HIS A 50 5.32 9.44 7.87
N VAL A 51 5.56 8.14 8.03
CA VAL A 51 6.76 7.46 7.51
C VAL A 51 6.83 7.56 5.99
N ALA A 52 5.75 7.25 5.29
CA ALA A 52 5.71 7.33 3.83
C ALA A 52 5.91 8.77 3.31
N LYS A 53 5.33 9.78 4.00
CA LYS A 53 5.54 11.19 3.64
C LYS A 53 6.99 11.65 3.74
N LYS A 54 7.82 11.04 4.58
CA LYS A 54 9.27 11.33 4.58
C LYS A 54 9.90 10.93 3.25
N VAL A 55 9.57 9.75 2.74
CA VAL A 55 10.04 9.26 1.42
C VAL A 55 9.52 10.15 0.27
N GLU A 56 8.26 10.62 0.37
CA GLU A 56 7.70 11.55 -0.62
C GLU A 56 8.44 12.90 -0.63
N LYS A 57 8.81 13.41 0.55
CA LYS A 57 9.60 14.66 0.68
C LYS A 57 10.98 14.55 0.05
N GLU A 58 11.60 13.37 0.10
CA GLU A 58 12.86 13.08 -0.58
C GLU A 58 12.71 12.90 -2.09
N ASN A 59 11.50 13.05 -2.62
CA ASN A 59 11.17 12.92 -4.04
C ASN A 59 11.42 11.52 -4.64
N LEU A 60 11.49 10.49 -3.79
CA LEU A 60 11.74 9.10 -4.19
C LEU A 60 10.49 8.37 -4.62
N ALA A 61 9.34 8.70 -4.02
CA ALA A 61 8.06 8.07 -4.34
C ALA A 61 6.89 9.05 -4.22
N ASP A 62 5.81 8.75 -4.94
CA ASP A 62 4.49 9.34 -4.71
C ASP A 62 3.67 8.40 -3.81
N ILE A 63 2.85 8.97 -2.91
CA ILE A 63 2.03 8.20 -1.98
C ILE A 63 0.60 8.09 -2.49
N LYS A 64 0.06 6.88 -2.39
CA LYS A 64 -1.36 6.58 -2.58
C LYS A 64 -1.91 5.84 -1.38
N ILE A 65 -3.16 6.15 -1.01
CA ILE A 65 -3.86 5.41 0.04
C ILE A 65 -4.98 4.59 -0.60
N SER A 66 -5.04 3.33 -0.24
CA SER A 66 -6.12 2.42 -0.58
C SER A 66 -6.85 2.01 0.70
N ILE A 67 -8.06 2.53 0.88
CA ILE A 67 -8.80 2.40 2.13
C ILE A 67 -9.98 1.44 2.01
N ASN A 68 -10.25 0.70 3.06
CA ASN A 68 -11.43 -0.17 3.18
C ASN A 68 -12.27 0.24 4.39
N GLY A 69 -13.58 0.04 4.32
CA GLY A 69 -14.50 0.28 5.45
C GLY A 69 -15.07 1.69 5.56
N ILE A 70 -14.88 2.53 4.54
CA ILE A 70 -15.46 3.87 4.43
C ILE A 70 -15.81 4.18 2.97
N GLY A 71 -16.86 4.95 2.75
CA GLY A 71 -17.25 5.40 1.40
C GLY A 71 -16.28 6.41 0.82
N ILE A 72 -16.13 6.41 -0.52
CA ILE A 72 -15.13 7.23 -1.22
C ILE A 72 -15.27 8.73 -0.96
N LYS A 73 -16.48 9.26 -0.81
CA LYS A 73 -16.70 10.69 -0.53
C LYS A 73 -16.12 11.10 0.83
N ALA A 74 -16.35 10.30 1.87
CA ALA A 74 -15.79 10.54 3.20
C ALA A 74 -14.28 10.30 3.23
N ALA A 75 -13.80 9.27 2.53
CA ALA A 75 -12.38 9.00 2.37
C ALA A 75 -11.64 10.19 1.72
N LYS A 76 -12.19 10.78 0.67
CA LYS A 76 -11.62 11.97 0.01
C LYS A 76 -11.55 13.18 0.94
N ARG A 77 -12.58 13.43 1.75
CA ARG A 77 -12.57 14.52 2.76
C ARG A 77 -11.48 14.31 3.79
N TRP A 78 -11.37 13.09 4.32
CA TRP A 78 -10.30 12.72 5.26
C TRP A 78 -8.91 12.86 4.63
N ALA A 79 -8.76 12.42 3.39
CA ALA A 79 -7.50 12.54 2.66
C ALA A 79 -7.07 14.01 2.51
N LEU A 80 -8.00 14.89 2.15
CA LEU A 80 -7.75 16.33 2.01
C LEU A 80 -7.28 16.95 3.34
N GLN A 81 -7.95 16.63 4.45
CA GLN A 81 -7.58 17.09 5.79
C GLN A 81 -6.16 16.63 6.19
N ASN A 82 -5.74 15.45 5.72
CA ASN A 82 -4.42 14.89 5.99
C ASN A 82 -3.39 15.18 4.89
N GLN A 83 -3.69 16.08 3.95
CA GLN A 83 -2.79 16.44 2.83
C GLN A 83 -2.35 15.21 2.01
N ILE A 84 -3.27 14.30 1.76
CA ILE A 84 -3.06 13.10 0.96
C ILE A 84 -3.59 13.37 -0.45
N LYS A 85 -2.71 13.30 -1.45
CA LYS A 85 -3.03 13.66 -2.84
C LYS A 85 -3.85 12.61 -3.56
N SER A 86 -3.65 11.33 -3.25
CA SER A 86 -4.30 10.22 -3.94
C SER A 86 -4.89 9.22 -2.95
N ILE A 87 -6.20 8.99 -3.05
CA ILE A 87 -6.92 8.01 -2.25
C ILE A 87 -7.92 7.23 -3.11
N SER A 88 -8.01 5.95 -2.88
CA SER A 88 -8.99 5.06 -3.51
C SER A 88 -9.56 4.07 -2.50
N THR A 89 -10.64 3.39 -2.86
CA THR A 89 -11.16 2.26 -2.08
C THR A 89 -10.55 0.95 -2.57
N GLN A 90 -10.37 -0.01 -1.65
CA GLN A 90 -9.83 -1.34 -1.99
C GLN A 90 -10.79 -2.16 -2.86
N GLY A 91 -12.09 -1.91 -2.74
CA GLY A 91 -13.13 -2.71 -3.39
C GLY A 91 -13.35 -4.05 -2.70
N SER A 92 -14.20 -4.91 -3.31
CA SER A 92 -14.52 -6.26 -2.84
C SER A 92 -13.47 -7.29 -3.25
N GLY A 93 -13.55 -8.47 -2.69
CA GLY A 93 -12.70 -9.62 -3.01
C GLY A 93 -11.70 -9.98 -1.92
N THR A 94 -10.93 -11.03 -2.17
CA THR A 94 -9.83 -11.50 -1.30
C THR A 94 -8.72 -10.48 -1.17
N LEU A 95 -7.82 -10.67 -0.22
CA LEU A 95 -6.65 -9.80 -0.05
C LEU A 95 -5.81 -9.74 -1.34
N GLY A 96 -5.52 -10.90 -1.95
CA GLY A 96 -4.77 -10.97 -3.21
C GLY A 96 -5.45 -10.20 -4.35
N THR A 97 -6.78 -10.33 -4.50
CA THR A 97 -7.55 -9.56 -5.50
C THR A 97 -7.45 -8.05 -5.26
N LYS A 98 -7.53 -7.62 -3.99
CA LYS A 98 -7.39 -6.22 -3.62
C LYS A 98 -5.98 -5.70 -3.92
N MET A 99 -4.95 -6.46 -3.58
CA MET A 99 -3.55 -6.10 -3.85
C MET A 99 -3.29 -5.98 -5.36
N LYS A 100 -3.67 -6.99 -6.15
CA LYS A 100 -3.57 -6.95 -7.63
C LYS A 100 -4.22 -5.67 -8.19
N ARG A 101 -5.42 -5.36 -7.71
CA ARG A 101 -6.16 -4.16 -8.13
C ARG A 101 -5.40 -2.87 -7.82
N GLN A 102 -4.70 -2.81 -6.68
CA GLN A 102 -3.92 -1.60 -6.33
C GLN A 102 -2.69 -1.45 -7.22
N PHE A 103 -1.98 -2.53 -7.53
CA PHE A 103 -0.89 -2.49 -8.51
C PHE A 103 -1.36 -1.99 -9.87
N LEU A 104 -2.46 -2.56 -10.40
CA LEU A 104 -3.04 -2.15 -11.68
C LEU A 104 -3.48 -0.69 -11.67
N LYS A 105 -4.18 -0.23 -10.63
CA LYS A 105 -4.60 1.18 -10.52
C LYS A 105 -3.43 2.14 -10.44
N ALA A 106 -2.44 1.83 -9.60
CA ALA A 106 -1.28 2.69 -9.43
C ALA A 106 -0.48 2.81 -10.73
N HIS A 107 -0.33 1.71 -11.46
CA HIS A 107 0.32 1.69 -12.77
C HIS A 107 -0.48 2.49 -13.81
N ALA A 108 -1.79 2.23 -13.94
CA ALA A 108 -2.65 2.87 -14.93
C ALA A 108 -2.73 4.40 -14.77
N GLU A 109 -2.81 4.90 -13.54
CA GLU A 109 -2.86 6.34 -13.28
C GLU A 109 -1.60 7.06 -13.74
N LYS A 110 -0.42 6.44 -13.60
CA LYS A 110 0.84 7.01 -14.09
C LYS A 110 0.96 6.90 -15.61
N THR A 111 0.57 5.76 -16.17
CA THR A 111 0.61 5.56 -17.63
C THR A 111 -0.31 6.54 -18.35
N SER A 112 -1.47 6.88 -17.78
CA SER A 112 -2.37 7.92 -18.31
C SER A 112 -1.72 9.31 -18.39
N SER A 113 -0.69 9.55 -17.57
CA SER A 113 0.10 10.78 -17.59
C SER A 113 1.40 10.64 -18.43
N ASN A 114 1.49 9.64 -19.31
CA ASN A 114 2.70 9.30 -20.07
C ASN A 114 3.95 9.10 -19.20
N GLN A 115 3.75 8.57 -17.99
CA GLN A 115 4.82 8.26 -17.05
C GLN A 115 4.76 6.79 -16.67
N ILE A 116 5.93 6.16 -16.53
CA ILE A 116 6.03 4.80 -16.01
C ILE A 116 6.70 4.89 -14.63
N PRO A 117 6.10 4.36 -13.56
CA PRO A 117 6.76 4.34 -12.26
C PRO A 117 7.97 3.40 -12.29
N ASN A 118 9.00 3.71 -11.53
CA ASN A 118 10.18 2.85 -11.42
C ASN A 118 9.82 1.51 -10.72
N SER A 119 8.99 1.59 -9.72
CA SER A 119 8.44 0.43 -8.99
C SER A 119 7.16 0.82 -8.26
N ILE A 120 6.39 -0.18 -7.83
CA ILE A 120 5.25 0.01 -6.95
C ILE A 120 5.44 -0.87 -5.71
N VAL A 121 5.31 -0.25 -4.53
CA VAL A 121 5.42 -0.90 -3.23
C VAL A 121 4.08 -0.81 -2.51
N LEU A 122 3.51 -1.95 -2.13
CA LEU A 122 2.33 -2.04 -1.28
C LEU A 122 2.75 -2.34 0.15
N ILE A 123 2.18 -1.62 1.11
CA ILE A 123 2.37 -1.88 2.54
C ILE A 123 1.03 -1.85 3.28
N GLY A 124 0.93 -2.70 4.32
CA GLY A 124 -0.11 -2.58 5.34
C GLY A 124 0.18 -1.44 6.32
N THR A 125 -0.77 -1.13 7.18
CA THR A 125 -0.62 -0.09 8.22
C THR A 125 -0.57 -0.68 9.64
N ASP A 126 -0.22 -1.95 9.78
CA ASP A 126 -0.26 -2.68 11.05
C ASP A 126 1.11 -2.86 11.71
N LEU A 127 2.17 -2.33 11.10
CA LEU A 127 3.54 -2.44 11.59
C LEU A 127 3.96 -1.16 12.35
N PRO A 128 4.01 -1.17 13.70
CA PRO A 128 4.38 0.01 14.48
C PRO A 128 5.86 0.39 14.37
N SER A 129 6.72 -0.56 14.02
CA SER A 129 8.17 -0.37 13.89
C SER A 129 8.62 0.08 12.50
N ILE A 130 7.71 0.24 11.54
CA ILE A 130 8.08 0.66 10.19
C ILE A 130 8.79 2.01 10.20
N SER A 131 9.86 2.11 9.44
CA SER A 131 10.63 3.34 9.25
C SER A 131 10.68 3.77 7.77
N HIS A 132 11.05 5.01 7.51
CA HIS A 132 11.25 5.46 6.13
C HIS A 132 12.45 4.78 5.45
N PHE A 133 13.43 4.33 6.22
CA PHE A 133 14.58 3.58 5.70
C PHE A 133 14.15 2.24 5.10
N ASP A 134 13.19 1.53 5.72
CA ASP A 134 12.66 0.27 5.19
C ASP A 134 12.03 0.48 3.80
N LEU A 135 11.29 1.57 3.63
CA LEU A 135 10.67 1.91 2.35
C LEU A 135 11.69 2.31 1.30
N ILE A 136 12.70 3.11 1.67
CA ILE A 136 13.80 3.49 0.78
C ILE A 136 14.58 2.26 0.35
N GLN A 137 14.90 1.37 1.28
CA GLN A 137 15.60 0.12 0.99
C GLN A 137 14.81 -0.76 0.00
N ALA A 138 13.50 -0.90 0.20
CA ALA A 138 12.64 -1.64 -0.72
C ALA A 138 12.67 -1.04 -2.14
N ILE A 139 12.58 0.29 -2.26
CA ILE A 139 12.68 0.98 -3.54
C ILE A 139 14.05 0.76 -4.19
N GLN A 140 15.14 0.84 -3.43
CA GLN A 140 16.49 0.62 -3.92
C GLN A 140 16.70 -0.82 -4.42
N ILE A 141 16.22 -1.82 -3.68
CA ILE A 141 16.28 -3.22 -4.09
C ILE A 141 15.55 -3.42 -5.43
N LEU A 142 14.40 -2.79 -5.61
CA LEU A 142 13.60 -2.88 -6.84
C LEU A 142 14.24 -2.22 -8.08
N THR A 143 15.34 -1.51 -7.93
CA THR A 143 16.14 -1.08 -9.08
C THR A 143 16.92 -2.24 -9.73
N HIS A 144 17.18 -3.32 -8.98
CA HIS A 144 17.98 -4.48 -9.39
C HIS A 144 17.22 -5.80 -9.32
N LYS A 145 16.16 -5.88 -8.53
CA LYS A 145 15.33 -7.08 -8.34
C LYS A 145 13.91 -6.81 -8.84
N ASP A 146 13.24 -7.86 -9.27
CA ASP A 146 11.89 -7.73 -9.81
C ASP A 146 10.81 -7.76 -8.73
N ILE A 147 11.08 -8.42 -7.60
CA ILE A 147 10.17 -8.53 -6.46
C ILE A 147 10.94 -8.26 -5.17
N VAL A 148 10.29 -7.58 -4.24
CA VAL A 148 10.74 -7.42 -2.85
C VAL A 148 9.59 -7.80 -1.91
N LEU A 149 9.91 -8.56 -0.86
CA LEU A 149 8.99 -8.92 0.21
C LEU A 149 9.59 -8.49 1.55
N GLY A 150 8.77 -7.87 2.39
CA GLY A 150 9.10 -7.61 3.80
C GLY A 150 8.43 -8.69 4.66
N PRO A 151 9.19 -9.71 5.14
CA PRO A 151 8.59 -10.81 5.89
C PRO A 151 8.09 -10.37 7.26
N SER A 152 7.09 -11.07 7.79
CA SER A 152 6.62 -10.95 9.16
C SER A 152 6.78 -12.27 9.91
N ASN A 153 6.85 -12.19 11.25
CA ASN A 153 7.13 -13.34 12.10
C ASN A 153 6.03 -14.42 12.08
N ASP A 154 4.85 -14.07 11.60
CA ASP A 154 3.70 -14.98 11.46
C ASP A 154 3.67 -15.75 10.12
N GLY A 155 4.78 -15.69 9.35
CA GLY A 155 4.87 -16.34 8.05
C GLY A 155 4.31 -15.53 6.88
N GLY A 156 3.67 -14.38 7.15
CA GLY A 156 3.18 -13.45 6.13
C GLY A 156 4.22 -12.39 5.74
N TYR A 157 3.76 -11.30 5.18
CA TYR A 157 4.59 -10.14 4.86
C TYR A 157 3.80 -8.84 5.06
N TRP A 158 4.50 -7.81 5.45
CA TRP A 158 3.97 -6.47 5.66
C TRP A 158 4.21 -5.55 4.47
N LEU A 159 5.13 -5.93 3.57
CA LEU A 159 5.51 -5.21 2.36
C LEU A 159 5.61 -6.16 1.18
N ILE A 160 5.12 -5.72 0.03
CA ILE A 160 5.34 -6.34 -1.26
C ILE A 160 5.61 -5.26 -2.30
N GLY A 161 6.70 -5.40 -3.07
CA GLY A 161 7.06 -4.49 -4.13
C GLY A 161 7.32 -5.19 -5.44
N LEU A 162 6.97 -4.54 -6.54
CA LEU A 162 7.21 -4.98 -7.91
C LEU A 162 7.97 -3.92 -8.68
N SER A 163 9.00 -4.35 -9.41
CA SER A 163 9.74 -3.49 -10.34
C SER A 163 8.90 -3.14 -11.58
N ASN A 164 9.29 -2.09 -12.26
CA ASN A 164 8.69 -1.70 -13.54
C ASN A 164 8.69 -2.83 -14.57
N LYS A 165 9.69 -3.71 -14.57
CA LYS A 165 9.78 -4.84 -15.51
C LYS A 165 8.60 -5.80 -15.39
N LEU A 166 8.12 -6.06 -14.17
CA LEU A 166 6.95 -6.90 -13.93
C LEU A 166 5.62 -6.18 -14.14
N LEU A 167 5.63 -4.86 -14.08
CA LEU A 167 4.41 -4.04 -14.21
C LEU A 167 4.06 -3.74 -15.67
N ASN A 168 5.03 -3.87 -16.61
CA ASN A 168 4.82 -3.47 -17.99
C ASN A 168 5.41 -4.49 -19.00
N PRO A 169 4.56 -5.33 -19.63
CA PRO A 169 3.14 -5.50 -19.38
C PRO A 169 2.90 -6.37 -18.14
N LEU A 170 1.86 -6.09 -17.38
CA LEU A 170 1.43 -6.96 -16.28
C LEU A 170 0.69 -8.17 -16.88
N CYS A 171 1.42 -9.00 -17.61
CA CYS A 171 0.88 -10.15 -18.34
C CYS A 171 0.45 -11.29 -17.45
N ALA A 172 1.16 -11.48 -16.32
CA ALA A 172 0.83 -12.51 -15.35
C ALA A 172 0.95 -11.94 -13.94
N TRP A 173 -0.06 -12.20 -13.11
CA TRP A 173 0.01 -11.90 -11.70
C TRP A 173 0.94 -12.92 -11.02
N PRO A 174 2.10 -12.51 -10.47
CA PRO A 174 3.10 -13.47 -9.98
C PRO A 174 2.67 -14.23 -8.72
N PHE A 175 1.55 -13.83 -8.14
CA PHE A 175 1.01 -14.39 -6.90
C PHE A 175 -0.33 -15.11 -7.13
N SER A 176 -0.55 -15.65 -8.33
CA SER A 176 -1.72 -16.49 -8.62
C SER A 176 -1.65 -17.81 -7.84
N GLY A 177 -2.77 -18.24 -7.28
CA GLY A 177 -2.86 -19.53 -6.54
C GLY A 177 -2.45 -19.46 -5.07
N ILE A 178 -2.06 -18.29 -4.56
CA ILE A 178 -1.76 -18.10 -3.14
C ILE A 178 -3.07 -17.94 -2.36
N GLU A 179 -3.26 -18.73 -1.31
CA GLU A 179 -4.33 -18.57 -0.34
C GLU A 179 -4.00 -17.49 0.68
N TRP A 180 -4.33 -16.25 0.31
CA TRP A 180 -4.06 -15.07 1.13
C TRP A 180 -4.81 -15.07 2.46
N GLY A 181 -4.06 -14.94 3.55
CA GLY A 181 -4.60 -14.89 4.90
C GLY A 181 -4.68 -16.26 5.58
N SER A 182 -4.09 -17.28 5.01
CA SER A 182 -3.80 -18.56 5.65
C SER A 182 -2.36 -18.60 6.16
N ASP A 183 -2.06 -19.56 7.04
CA ASP A 183 -0.70 -19.81 7.56
C ASP A 183 0.24 -20.46 6.52
N GLN A 184 -0.20 -20.59 5.27
CA GLN A 184 0.50 -21.24 4.15
C GLN A 184 0.98 -20.26 3.07
N VAL A 185 1.22 -19.02 3.42
CA VAL A 185 1.76 -18.00 2.48
C VAL A 185 3.27 -18.02 2.47
#